data_8a54648c14832fe87dcbfad973b5fd0e
#
_entry.id   8a54648c14832fe87dcbfad973b5fd0e
#
_cell.length_a   1.000
_cell.length_b   1.000
_cell.length_c   1.000
_cell.angle_alpha   90.00
_cell.angle_beta   90.00
_cell.angle_gamma   90.00
#
_symmetry.space_group_name_H-M   'P 1'
#
loop_
_entity.id
_entity.type
_entity.pdbx_description
1 polymer ?
#
loop_
_entity_poly.entity_id
_entity_poly.type
_entity_poly.pdbx_seq_one_letter_code
_entity_poly.pdbx_strand_id
1 'polypeptide(L)'
;DVANKDKPLVWFNRQPSNSSTGELDTTALNYNKDTYYVGFDANQGAELQGEMVKEYIEKNIDTIDRNGDGVIGYVLAIGDIGHNDSIARTRGVRKALGTGVDKSGEIDSAPAGTNSDGKAAEVQDGKITVNGKDYVVRELASQEMKNSAGATWDAATAGNAIGTWSSSKGQ
;
A
#
# COMPACT_ATOMS: atom_id res chain seq x y z
N ASP A 1 -4.93 -12.78 -28.75
CA ASP A 1 -5.79 -13.02 -29.91
C ASP A 1 -4.96 -13.07 -31.20
N VAL A 2 -4.85 -14.26 -31.82
CA VAL A 2 -4.03 -14.48 -33.03
C VAL A 2 -4.48 -13.60 -34.21
N ALA A 3 -5.76 -13.30 -34.31
CA ALA A 3 -6.33 -12.49 -35.39
C ALA A 3 -5.90 -11.01 -35.32
N ASN A 4 -5.48 -10.54 -34.16
CA ASN A 4 -5.11 -9.14 -33.94
C ASN A 4 -3.65 -8.93 -33.56
N LYS A 5 -2.81 -9.97 -33.67
CA LYS A 5 -1.40 -9.91 -33.25
C LYS A 5 -0.56 -8.81 -33.89
N ASP A 6 -0.95 -8.35 -35.08
CA ASP A 6 -0.27 -7.31 -35.85
C ASP A 6 -0.99 -5.94 -35.78
N LYS A 7 -2.01 -5.82 -34.93
CA LYS A 7 -2.72 -4.57 -34.72
C LYS A 7 -2.10 -3.77 -33.58
N PRO A 8 -2.12 -2.43 -33.65
CA PRO A 8 -1.74 -1.60 -32.51
C PRO A 8 -2.61 -1.94 -31.29
N LEU A 9 -1.95 -2.05 -30.13
CA LEU A 9 -2.60 -2.31 -28.85
C LEU A 9 -2.27 -1.19 -27.88
N VAL A 10 -3.31 -0.59 -27.29
CA VAL A 10 -3.13 0.43 -26.25
C VAL A 10 -3.79 -0.07 -24.97
N TRP A 11 -2.96 -0.29 -23.96
CA TRP A 11 -3.41 -0.46 -22.59
C TRP A 11 -3.65 0.92 -22.00
N PHE A 12 -4.73 1.11 -21.26
CA PHE A 12 -5.03 2.39 -20.63
C PHE A 12 -5.58 2.20 -19.22
N ASN A 13 -5.47 3.22 -18.39
CA ASN A 13 -5.89 3.27 -17.00
C ASN A 13 -5.07 2.33 -16.11
N ARG A 14 -5.30 1.03 -16.12
CA ARG A 14 -4.56 0.05 -15.33
C ARG A 14 -3.39 -0.50 -16.13
N GLN A 15 -2.19 -0.43 -15.57
CA GLN A 15 -1.03 -1.09 -16.18
C GLN A 15 -1.23 -2.61 -16.19
N PRO A 16 -0.82 -3.32 -17.25
CA PRO A 16 -0.72 -4.77 -17.22
C PRO A 16 0.24 -5.18 -16.12
N SER A 17 -0.24 -6.00 -15.19
CA SER A 17 0.55 -6.39 -14.01
C SER A 17 0.48 -7.88 -13.79
N ASN A 18 1.56 -8.42 -13.26
CA ASN A 18 1.60 -9.79 -12.77
C ASN A 18 0.61 -9.93 -11.60
N SER A 19 -0.30 -10.90 -11.69
CA SER A 19 -1.35 -11.09 -10.69
C SER A 19 -0.83 -11.51 -9.30
N SER A 20 0.38 -12.04 -9.23
CA SER A 20 0.98 -12.50 -7.98
C SER A 20 1.82 -11.42 -7.31
N THR A 21 2.58 -10.63 -8.10
CA THR A 21 3.52 -9.63 -7.58
C THR A 21 3.01 -8.20 -7.67
N GLY A 22 2.02 -7.93 -8.53
CA GLY A 22 1.56 -6.58 -8.83
C GLY A 22 2.52 -5.75 -9.70
N GLU A 23 3.66 -6.35 -10.10
CA GLU A 23 4.64 -5.69 -10.94
C GLU A 23 4.20 -5.60 -12.39
N LEU A 24 4.85 -4.71 -13.15
CA LEU A 24 4.58 -4.51 -14.55
C LEU A 24 4.77 -5.81 -15.36
N ASP A 25 3.74 -6.23 -16.07
CA ASP A 25 3.84 -7.35 -17.02
C ASP A 25 4.48 -6.87 -18.33
N THR A 26 5.79 -7.01 -18.41
CA THR A 26 6.55 -6.66 -19.61
C THR A 26 6.20 -7.53 -20.82
N THR A 27 5.71 -8.75 -20.61
CA THR A 27 5.25 -9.62 -21.70
C THR A 27 4.01 -9.05 -22.38
N ALA A 28 3.06 -8.55 -21.58
CA ALA A 28 1.87 -7.90 -22.12
C ALA A 28 2.22 -6.61 -22.86
N LEU A 29 3.22 -5.85 -22.40
CA LEU A 29 3.68 -4.62 -23.06
C LEU A 29 4.51 -4.89 -24.33
N ASN A 30 5.16 -6.02 -24.40
CA ASN A 30 5.94 -6.45 -25.56
C ASN A 30 5.17 -7.38 -26.49
N TYR A 31 3.82 -7.36 -26.42
CA TYR A 31 2.97 -8.21 -27.26
C TYR A 31 3.26 -8.05 -28.76
N ASN A 32 3.46 -6.82 -29.22
CA ASN A 32 3.99 -6.49 -30.52
C ASN A 32 4.70 -5.12 -30.48
N LYS A 33 5.33 -4.72 -31.60
CA LYS A 33 6.09 -3.47 -31.70
C LYS A 33 5.22 -2.20 -31.56
N ASP A 34 3.90 -2.30 -31.74
CA ASP A 34 2.95 -1.21 -31.66
C ASP A 34 2.04 -1.37 -30.42
N THR A 35 2.60 -1.86 -29.31
CA THR A 35 1.93 -1.96 -28.02
C THR A 35 2.35 -0.80 -27.12
N TYR A 36 1.39 -0.10 -26.54
CA TYR A 36 1.59 1.08 -25.71
C TYR A 36 0.80 0.96 -24.42
N TYR A 37 1.30 1.64 -23.39
CA TYR A 37 0.56 1.88 -22.16
C TYR A 37 0.43 3.38 -21.89
N VAL A 38 -0.79 3.82 -21.62
CA VAL A 38 -1.09 5.19 -21.23
C VAL A 38 -1.84 5.16 -19.91
N GLY A 39 -1.18 5.56 -18.85
CA GLY A 39 -1.78 5.53 -17.51
C GLY A 39 -0.82 5.95 -16.42
N PHE A 40 -1.21 5.63 -15.19
CA PHE A 40 -0.51 5.95 -13.97
C PHE A 40 0.57 4.89 -13.66
N ASP A 41 1.74 5.35 -13.24
CA ASP A 41 2.75 4.46 -12.64
C ASP A 41 2.45 4.28 -11.15
N ALA A 42 1.94 3.11 -10.79
CA ALA A 42 1.56 2.80 -9.41
C ALA A 42 2.76 2.83 -8.46
N ASN A 43 3.95 2.44 -8.91
CA ASN A 43 5.14 2.42 -8.09
C ASN A 43 5.65 3.84 -7.79
N GLN A 44 5.70 4.70 -8.82
CA GLN A 44 6.04 6.11 -8.63
C GLN A 44 5.06 6.79 -7.66
N GLY A 45 3.76 6.57 -7.85
CA GLY A 45 2.75 7.12 -6.94
C GLY A 45 2.84 6.58 -5.53
N ALA A 46 3.25 5.32 -5.37
CA ALA A 46 3.47 4.70 -4.06
C ALA A 46 4.67 5.29 -3.32
N GLU A 47 5.78 5.50 -4.01
CA GLU A 47 6.97 6.15 -3.45
C GLU A 47 6.65 7.57 -2.97
N LEU A 48 6.03 8.39 -3.83
CA LEU A 48 5.60 9.73 -3.47
C LEU A 48 4.64 9.73 -2.27
N GLN A 49 3.67 8.82 -2.24
CA GLN A 49 2.75 8.70 -1.09
C GLN A 49 3.51 8.36 0.19
N GLY A 50 4.44 7.43 0.14
CA GLY A 50 5.28 7.05 1.28
C GLY A 50 6.11 8.23 1.81
N GLU A 51 6.75 8.96 0.91
CA GLU A 51 7.52 10.16 1.22
C GLU A 51 6.65 11.26 1.85
N MET A 52 5.47 11.52 1.27
CA MET A 52 4.53 12.51 1.81
C MET A 52 4.07 12.16 3.24
N VAL A 53 3.78 10.89 3.52
CA VAL A 53 3.40 10.44 4.87
C VAL A 53 4.55 10.64 5.84
N LYS A 54 5.75 10.25 5.46
CA LYS A 54 6.95 10.42 6.29
C LYS A 54 7.22 11.90 6.57
N GLU A 55 7.19 12.74 5.53
CA GLU A 55 7.39 14.18 5.65
C GLU A 55 6.33 14.83 6.56
N TYR A 56 5.07 14.39 6.47
CA TYR A 56 4.00 14.86 7.33
C TYR A 56 4.28 14.53 8.81
N ILE A 57 4.72 13.30 9.09
CA ILE A 57 5.10 12.88 10.44
C ILE A 57 6.26 13.75 10.94
N GLU A 58 7.31 13.91 10.16
CA GLU A 58 8.49 14.68 10.54
C GLU A 58 8.17 16.15 10.84
N LYS A 59 7.28 16.77 10.06
CA LYS A 59 6.87 18.16 10.25
C LYS A 59 5.92 18.39 11.43
N ASN A 60 5.18 17.35 11.83
CA ASN A 60 4.13 17.46 12.83
C ASN A 60 4.39 16.60 14.06
N ILE A 61 5.64 16.22 14.32
CA ILE A 61 6.00 15.24 15.35
C ILE A 61 5.46 15.59 16.73
N ASP A 62 5.53 16.87 17.13
CA ASP A 62 5.08 17.36 18.43
C ASP A 62 3.57 17.24 18.65
N THR A 63 2.80 17.14 17.56
CA THR A 63 1.34 16.98 17.60
C THR A 63 0.88 15.54 17.36
N ILE A 64 1.73 14.72 16.75
CA ILE A 64 1.45 13.32 16.46
C ILE A 64 1.83 12.45 17.66
N ASP A 65 3.01 12.64 18.24
CA ASP A 65 3.44 11.98 19.49
C ASP A 65 2.77 12.65 20.70
N ARG A 66 1.44 12.46 20.81
CA ARG A 66 0.59 13.21 21.77
C ARG A 66 0.85 12.84 23.22
N ASN A 67 1.22 11.60 23.48
CA ASN A 67 1.52 11.09 24.82
C ASN A 67 3.01 11.18 25.16
N GLY A 68 3.85 11.57 24.19
CA GLY A 68 5.28 11.76 24.37
C GLY A 68 6.09 10.48 24.58
N ASP A 69 5.52 9.32 24.23
CA ASP A 69 6.18 8.02 24.43
C ASP A 69 7.22 7.67 23.35
N GLY A 70 7.28 8.48 22.28
CA GLY A 70 8.20 8.27 21.16
C GLY A 70 7.75 7.19 20.19
N VAL A 71 6.48 6.77 20.23
CA VAL A 71 5.89 5.78 19.32
C VAL A 71 4.83 6.44 18.45
N ILE A 72 5.03 6.37 17.15
CA ILE A 72 4.09 6.87 16.14
C ILE A 72 3.30 5.69 15.59
N GLY A 73 2.06 5.57 16.03
CA GLY A 73 1.14 4.55 15.52
C GLY A 73 0.42 5.01 14.25
N TYR A 74 0.28 4.10 13.28
CA TYR A 74 -0.56 4.33 12.12
C TYR A 74 -1.42 3.12 11.77
N VAL A 75 -2.46 3.32 10.97
CA VAL A 75 -3.34 2.29 10.45
C VAL A 75 -3.42 2.37 8.93
N LEU A 76 -3.60 1.23 8.25
CA LEU A 76 -3.74 1.17 6.80
C LEU A 76 -5.12 0.65 6.39
N ALA A 77 -5.89 1.50 5.69
CA ALA A 77 -7.08 1.10 4.96
C ALA A 77 -6.67 0.71 3.53
N ILE A 78 -6.65 -0.57 3.23
CA ILE A 78 -6.22 -1.12 1.94
C ILE A 78 -7.43 -1.29 1.05
N GLY A 79 -7.44 -0.69 -0.14
CA GLY A 79 -8.60 -0.70 -1.02
C GLY A 79 -8.98 -2.10 -1.52
N ASP A 80 -8.02 -2.78 -2.14
CA ASP A 80 -8.18 -4.12 -2.72
C ASP A 80 -6.81 -4.81 -2.75
N ILE A 81 -6.68 -5.92 -2.05
CA ILE A 81 -5.40 -6.65 -1.93
C ILE A 81 -4.91 -7.26 -3.25
N GLY A 82 -5.79 -7.42 -4.22
CA GLY A 82 -5.48 -7.93 -5.56
C GLY A 82 -5.24 -6.84 -6.61
N HIS A 83 -5.38 -5.56 -6.24
CA HIS A 83 -5.22 -4.45 -7.17
C HIS A 83 -3.80 -3.90 -7.14
N ASN A 84 -3.16 -3.75 -8.30
CA ASN A 84 -1.78 -3.29 -8.41
C ASN A 84 -1.51 -1.95 -7.69
N ASP A 85 -2.44 -0.99 -7.75
CA ASP A 85 -2.27 0.29 -7.05
C ASP A 85 -2.31 0.13 -5.53
N SER A 86 -3.19 -0.72 -4.99
CA SER A 86 -3.23 -1.01 -3.55
C SER A 86 -1.96 -1.72 -3.09
N ILE A 87 -1.48 -2.70 -3.87
CA ILE A 87 -0.24 -3.43 -3.62
C ILE A 87 0.92 -2.43 -3.55
N ALA A 88 1.09 -1.61 -4.60
CA ALA A 88 2.16 -0.63 -4.67
C ALA A 88 2.08 0.39 -3.53
N ARG A 89 0.91 0.99 -3.27
CA ARG A 89 0.72 2.00 -2.22
C ARG A 89 0.98 1.48 -0.83
N THR A 90 0.52 0.27 -0.52
CA THR A 90 0.80 -0.39 0.77
C THR A 90 2.29 -0.61 0.96
N ARG A 91 2.97 -1.14 -0.06
CA ARG A 91 4.43 -1.33 -0.07
C ARG A 91 5.17 0.00 0.08
N GLY A 92 4.77 1.03 -0.64
CA GLY A 92 5.40 2.35 -0.60
C GLY A 92 5.35 2.99 0.79
N VAL A 93 4.20 2.94 1.47
CA VAL A 93 4.07 3.43 2.85
C VAL A 93 4.93 2.62 3.82
N ARG A 94 4.85 1.29 3.78
CA ARG A 94 5.65 0.42 4.65
C ARG A 94 7.15 0.60 4.42
N LYS A 95 7.59 0.75 3.18
CA LYS A 95 8.99 1.03 2.82
C LYS A 95 9.44 2.36 3.40
N ALA A 96 8.69 3.43 3.18
CA ALA A 96 9.06 4.76 3.64
C ALA A 96 9.11 4.88 5.17
N LEU A 97 8.24 4.15 5.87
CA LEU A 97 8.16 4.13 7.33
C LEU A 97 9.03 3.04 7.96
N GLY A 98 9.64 2.15 7.17
CA GLY A 98 10.48 1.07 7.65
C GLY A 98 9.73 -0.05 8.37
N THR A 99 8.41 -0.15 8.18
CA THR A 99 7.56 -1.13 8.86
C THR A 99 7.34 -2.40 8.05
N GLY A 100 7.69 -2.42 6.77
CA GLY A 100 7.65 -3.61 5.93
C GLY A 100 8.84 -4.53 6.20
N VAL A 101 8.59 -5.85 6.25
CA VAL A 101 9.65 -6.86 6.24
C VAL A 101 9.99 -7.18 4.80
N ASP A 102 11.21 -6.87 4.40
CA ASP A 102 11.71 -7.21 3.08
C ASP A 102 12.19 -8.67 3.07
N LYS A 103 11.37 -9.55 2.52
CA LYS A 103 11.73 -10.93 2.22
C LYS A 103 11.92 -11.06 0.71
N SER A 104 13.10 -11.37 0.29
CA SER A 104 13.42 -11.57 -1.15
C SER A 104 13.34 -10.30 -2.01
N GLY A 105 13.50 -9.11 -1.44
CA GLY A 105 13.42 -7.83 -2.16
C GLY A 105 11.99 -7.28 -2.29
N GLU A 106 11.00 -7.89 -1.63
CA GLU A 106 9.62 -7.44 -1.69
C GLU A 106 8.99 -7.26 -0.30
N ILE A 107 8.41 -6.07 -0.08
CA ILE A 107 7.61 -5.79 1.10
C ILE A 107 6.19 -6.34 0.88
N ASP A 108 5.68 -7.10 1.84
CA ASP A 108 4.34 -7.66 1.75
C ASP A 108 3.27 -6.55 1.73
N SER A 109 2.25 -6.71 0.87
CA SER A 109 1.14 -5.79 0.69
C SER A 109 -0.17 -6.29 1.30
N ALA A 110 -0.19 -7.46 1.90
CA ALA A 110 -1.36 -7.97 2.59
C ALA A 110 -1.65 -7.18 3.88
N PRO A 111 -2.87 -7.23 4.43
CA PRO A 111 -3.15 -6.74 5.78
C PRO A 111 -2.25 -7.41 6.82
N ALA A 112 -1.87 -6.69 7.88
CA ALA A 112 -1.10 -7.25 8.99
C ALA A 112 -1.88 -8.29 9.80
N GLY A 113 -3.23 -8.16 9.84
CA GLY A 113 -4.12 -9.21 10.34
C GLY A 113 -4.48 -10.23 9.27
N THR A 114 -4.95 -11.41 9.68
CA THR A 114 -5.42 -12.45 8.74
C THR A 114 -6.59 -11.92 7.90
N ASN A 115 -6.46 -11.97 6.58
CA ASN A 115 -7.52 -11.62 5.65
C ASN A 115 -8.43 -12.81 5.32
N SER A 116 -9.44 -12.61 4.46
CA SER A 116 -10.36 -13.64 3.99
C SER A 116 -9.68 -14.83 3.31
N ASP A 117 -8.50 -14.63 2.77
CA ASP A 117 -7.71 -15.66 2.07
C ASP A 117 -6.72 -16.35 3.01
N GLY A 118 -6.80 -16.08 4.30
CA GLY A 118 -5.91 -16.65 5.31
C GLY A 118 -4.48 -16.11 5.29
N LYS A 119 -4.23 -15.02 4.55
CA LYS A 119 -2.92 -14.38 4.47
C LYS A 119 -2.82 -13.24 5.48
N ALA A 120 -1.66 -13.13 6.08
CA ALA A 120 -1.28 -12.01 6.94
C ALA A 120 0.12 -11.55 6.56
N ALA A 121 0.30 -10.23 6.48
CA ALA A 121 1.63 -9.66 6.28
C ALA A 121 2.43 -9.70 7.57
N GLU A 122 3.72 -9.96 7.47
CA GLU A 122 4.66 -9.65 8.53
C GLU A 122 5.03 -8.16 8.44
N VAL A 123 4.80 -7.46 9.53
CA VAL A 123 5.22 -6.07 9.73
C VAL A 123 6.11 -5.98 10.97
N GLN A 124 7.00 -5.01 10.98
CA GLN A 124 7.92 -4.74 12.09
C GLN A 124 7.82 -3.28 12.48
N ASP A 125 8.36 -2.93 13.64
CA ASP A 125 8.52 -1.53 14.01
C ASP A 125 9.58 -0.87 13.09
N GLY A 126 9.20 0.27 12.51
CA GLY A 126 10.11 1.14 11.78
C GLY A 126 10.72 2.20 12.69
N LYS A 127 11.59 3.02 12.10
CA LYS A 127 12.25 4.12 12.81
C LYS A 127 12.35 5.36 11.93
N ILE A 128 12.05 6.51 12.52
CA ILE A 128 12.33 7.81 11.92
C ILE A 128 13.13 8.66 12.90
N THR A 129 13.98 9.54 12.40
CA THR A 129 14.76 10.45 13.23
C THR A 129 14.37 11.89 12.92
N VAL A 130 13.87 12.61 13.90
CA VAL A 130 13.46 14.02 13.78
C VAL A 130 14.20 14.85 14.79
N ASN A 131 14.87 15.92 14.34
CA ASN A 131 15.65 16.82 15.20
C ASN A 131 16.67 16.08 16.12
N GLY A 132 17.23 14.98 15.62
CA GLY A 132 18.20 14.16 16.35
C GLY A 132 17.61 13.19 17.39
N LYS A 133 16.28 13.13 17.51
CA LYS A 133 15.58 12.14 18.35
C LYS A 133 15.01 11.03 17.48
N ASP A 134 15.19 9.79 17.89
CA ASP A 134 14.63 8.62 17.24
C ASP A 134 13.21 8.36 17.76
N TYR A 135 12.31 8.04 16.83
CA TYR A 135 10.93 7.63 17.08
C TYR A 135 10.67 6.26 16.47
N VAL A 136 9.95 5.42 17.18
CA VAL A 136 9.45 4.16 16.66
C VAL A 136 8.20 4.43 15.82
N VAL A 137 8.10 3.81 14.64
CA VAL A 137 6.89 3.85 13.82
C VAL A 137 6.27 2.47 13.81
N ARG A 138 4.98 2.37 14.11
CA ARG A 138 4.29 1.09 14.27
C ARG A 138 2.99 1.02 13.48
N GLU A 139 2.85 -0.02 12.67
CA GLU A 139 1.55 -0.35 12.05
C GLU A 139 0.66 -1.04 13.09
N LEU A 140 -0.33 -0.30 13.60
CA LEU A 140 -1.23 -0.78 14.65
C LEU A 140 -2.32 -1.72 14.14
N ALA A 141 -2.77 -1.48 12.91
CA ALA A 141 -3.76 -2.29 12.22
C ALA A 141 -3.75 -2.01 10.72
N SER A 142 -4.16 -3.00 9.95
CA SER A 142 -4.49 -2.83 8.53
C SER A 142 -5.59 -3.81 8.13
N GLN A 143 -6.39 -3.41 7.14
CA GLN A 143 -7.50 -4.22 6.66
C GLN A 143 -7.82 -3.88 5.21
N GLU A 144 -8.27 -4.90 4.45
CA GLU A 144 -8.88 -4.68 3.15
C GLU A 144 -10.28 -4.04 3.32
N MET A 145 -10.55 -2.99 2.56
CA MET A 145 -11.85 -2.32 2.57
C MET A 145 -12.84 -3.04 1.67
N LYS A 146 -13.18 -4.27 2.07
CA LYS A 146 -14.09 -5.18 1.37
C LYS A 146 -15.33 -5.43 2.21
N ASN A 147 -16.50 -5.20 1.64
CA ASN A 147 -17.77 -5.43 2.31
C ASN A 147 -18.22 -6.90 2.26
N SER A 148 -19.29 -7.23 2.96
CA SER A 148 -19.83 -8.59 3.03
C SER A 148 -20.34 -9.13 1.69
N ALA A 149 -20.62 -8.27 0.72
CA ALA A 149 -20.99 -8.66 -0.64
C ALA A 149 -19.76 -8.91 -1.54
N GLY A 150 -18.54 -8.70 -1.03
CA GLY A 150 -17.30 -8.90 -1.74
C GLY A 150 -16.82 -7.69 -2.56
N ALA A 151 -17.52 -6.56 -2.52
CA ALA A 151 -17.06 -5.34 -3.19
C ALA A 151 -15.94 -4.69 -2.39
N THR A 152 -14.87 -4.32 -3.09
CA THR A 152 -13.67 -3.66 -2.56
C THR A 152 -13.77 -2.13 -2.67
N TRP A 153 -12.83 -1.39 -2.08
CA TRP A 153 -12.87 0.08 -2.00
C TRP A 153 -14.11 0.62 -1.31
N ASP A 154 -14.70 -0.15 -0.39
CA ASP A 154 -15.96 0.19 0.27
C ASP A 154 -15.77 1.25 1.35
N ALA A 155 -16.40 2.40 1.15
CA ALA A 155 -16.28 3.54 2.05
C ALA A 155 -16.93 3.30 3.42
N ALA A 156 -18.01 2.51 3.48
CA ALA A 156 -18.67 2.18 4.74
C ALA A 156 -17.77 1.26 5.59
N THR A 157 -17.16 0.27 4.96
CA THR A 157 -16.18 -0.60 5.61
C THR A 157 -15.00 0.22 6.14
N ALA A 158 -14.48 1.18 5.37
CA ALA A 158 -13.40 2.06 5.81
C ALA A 158 -13.82 2.90 7.03
N GLY A 159 -15.00 3.52 7.00
CA GLY A 159 -15.53 4.29 8.12
C GLY A 159 -15.66 3.45 9.39
N ASN A 160 -16.20 2.25 9.29
CA ASN A 160 -16.34 1.33 10.41
C ASN A 160 -14.98 0.87 10.97
N ALA A 161 -14.01 0.55 10.09
CA ALA A 161 -12.66 0.17 10.50
C ALA A 161 -11.97 1.32 11.26
N ILE A 162 -12.01 2.54 10.72
CA ILE A 162 -11.44 3.73 11.38
C ILE A 162 -12.08 3.97 12.74
N GLY A 163 -13.41 3.87 12.84
CA GLY A 163 -14.14 4.01 14.12
C GLY A 163 -13.70 2.96 15.15
N THR A 164 -13.57 1.71 14.73
CA THR A 164 -13.10 0.62 15.60
C THR A 164 -11.64 0.84 16.03
N TRP A 165 -10.76 1.18 15.12
CA TRP A 165 -9.35 1.42 15.41
C TRP A 165 -9.15 2.63 16.31
N SER A 166 -9.89 3.72 16.07
CA SER A 166 -9.86 4.91 16.91
C SER A 166 -10.22 4.60 18.37
N SER A 167 -11.17 3.68 18.58
CA SER A 167 -11.59 3.28 19.92
C SER A 167 -10.65 2.27 20.59
N SER A 168 -9.99 1.40 19.80
CA SER A 168 -9.20 0.26 20.34
C SER A 168 -7.69 0.45 20.25
N LYS A 169 -7.20 1.32 19.36
CA LYS A 169 -5.78 1.57 19.08
C LYS A 169 -5.37 3.04 19.30
N GLY A 170 -6.35 3.93 19.43
CA GLY A 170 -6.10 5.34 19.75
C GLY A 170 -5.54 5.47 21.17
N GLN A 171 -4.45 6.20 21.29
CA GLN A 171 -3.84 6.60 22.56
C GLN A 171 -4.08 8.09 22.79
#